data_0adb33e88f1bce0a334d171e061cfd95
#
_entry.id   0adb33e88f1bce0a334d171e061cfd95
#
_cell.length_a   1.000
_cell.length_b   1.000
_cell.length_c   1.000
_cell.angle_alpha   90.00
_cell.angle_beta   90.00
_cell.angle_gamma   90.00
#
_symmetry.space_group_name_H-M   'P 1'
#
loop_
_entity.id
_entity.type
_entity.pdbx_description
1 polymer ?
#
loop_
_entity_poly.entity_id
_entity_poly.type
_entity_poly.pdbx_seq_one_letter_code
_entity_poly.pdbx_strand_id
1 'polypeptide(L)'
;VDWTAHLGHWQANILVEGFYTDLRHVFVLEDIGKNEVGDVIKERRNGNGARVYGANLDVKIAHGKEAQFQLGFTAQRSRYTHEEAWTKVDGEDLTTKRMPRTPDYYGYFTFSSAPVKNFDFSLSGTYTGKMIVPHYAPEDAPEGAFCNITSDRMEHTPQFLDLNVKLNYTFVLHDHIKLQLNTGVQNIFNCFQKDLDKGEFRDAGYFYGPTQPRTFFIGFKIMN
;
A
#
# COMPACT_ATOMS: atom_id res chain seq x y z
N VAL A 1 -8.16 8.61 -22.19
CA VAL A 1 -9.49 9.21 -22.46
C VAL A 1 -9.93 9.96 -21.23
N ASP A 2 -10.26 11.21 -21.38
CA ASP A 2 -10.80 12.08 -20.32
C ASP A 2 -12.18 12.56 -20.74
N TRP A 3 -13.17 12.29 -19.91
CA TRP A 3 -14.56 12.65 -20.16
C TRP A 3 -15.12 13.41 -18.96
N THR A 4 -15.72 14.58 -19.23
CA THR A 4 -16.33 15.42 -18.22
C THR A 4 -17.78 15.72 -18.58
N ALA A 5 -18.68 15.61 -17.62
CA ALA A 5 -20.09 15.94 -17.77
C ALA A 5 -20.59 16.86 -16.65
N HIS A 6 -21.53 17.73 -17.01
CA HIS A 6 -22.23 18.62 -16.09
C HIS A 6 -23.74 18.43 -16.32
N LEU A 7 -24.44 17.95 -15.29
CA LEU A 7 -25.88 17.66 -15.33
C LEU A 7 -26.58 18.35 -14.15
N GLY A 8 -26.94 19.60 -14.31
CA GLY A 8 -27.52 20.42 -13.25
C GLY A 8 -26.51 20.63 -12.12
N HIS A 9 -26.83 20.14 -10.93
CA HIS A 9 -25.93 20.22 -9.76
C HIS A 9 -24.87 19.11 -9.73
N TRP A 10 -24.93 18.15 -10.65
CA TRP A 10 -23.97 17.05 -10.76
C TRP A 10 -22.82 17.39 -11.68
N GLN A 11 -21.63 17.05 -11.25
CA GLN A 11 -20.41 17.09 -12.07
C GLN A 11 -19.76 15.72 -11.99
N ALA A 12 -19.33 15.20 -13.13
CA ALA A 12 -18.64 13.93 -13.22
C ALA A 12 -17.42 14.08 -14.14
N ASN A 13 -16.30 13.48 -13.72
CA ASN A 13 -15.11 13.32 -14.54
C ASN A 13 -14.66 11.87 -14.47
N ILE A 14 -14.39 11.28 -15.63
CA ILE A 14 -13.86 9.90 -15.74
C ILE A 14 -12.64 9.97 -16.65
N LEU A 15 -11.50 9.57 -16.08
CA LEU A 15 -10.24 9.44 -16.80
C LEU A 15 -9.85 7.96 -16.87
N VAL A 16 -9.57 7.49 -18.09
CA VAL A 16 -8.97 6.17 -18.33
C VAL A 16 -7.66 6.37 -19.06
N GLU A 17 -6.60 5.84 -18.51
CA GLU A 17 -5.24 5.93 -19.01
C GLU A 17 -4.63 4.53 -19.13
N GLY A 18 -4.07 4.21 -20.30
CA GLY A 18 -3.22 3.03 -20.48
C GLY A 18 -1.75 3.46 -20.38
N PHE A 19 -0.92 2.64 -19.76
CA PHE A 19 0.51 2.91 -19.64
C PHE A 19 1.35 1.67 -19.96
N TYR A 20 2.55 1.92 -20.48
CA TYR A 20 3.57 0.92 -20.71
C TYR A 20 4.95 1.52 -20.40
N THR A 21 5.70 0.87 -19.52
CA THR A 21 7.03 1.27 -19.12
C THR A 21 8.00 0.12 -19.37
N ASP A 22 9.06 0.36 -20.14
CA ASP A 22 10.16 -0.55 -20.35
C ASP A 22 11.36 -0.05 -19.54
N LEU A 23 11.66 -0.74 -18.45
CA LEU A 23 12.78 -0.45 -17.57
C LEU A 23 13.98 -1.24 -18.04
N ARG A 24 15.06 -0.56 -18.39
CA ARG A 24 16.31 -1.18 -18.81
C ARG A 24 17.32 -1.07 -17.68
N HIS A 25 18.13 -2.14 -17.52
CA HIS A 25 19.22 -2.16 -16.54
C HIS A 25 18.73 -1.85 -15.11
N VAL A 26 17.68 -2.55 -14.66
CA VAL A 26 17.19 -2.42 -13.26
C VAL A 26 18.29 -2.85 -12.32
N PHE A 27 18.51 -2.09 -11.26
CA PHE A 27 19.48 -2.48 -10.25
C PHE A 27 19.01 -3.73 -9.49
N VAL A 28 19.89 -4.71 -9.39
CA VAL A 28 19.72 -5.90 -8.57
C VAL A 28 20.85 -5.98 -7.56
N LEU A 29 20.57 -6.58 -6.41
CA LEU A 29 21.57 -6.92 -5.41
C LEU A 29 21.91 -8.40 -5.57
N GLU A 30 23.17 -8.73 -5.71
CA GLU A 30 23.67 -10.09 -5.82
C GLU A 30 24.66 -10.38 -4.70
N ASP A 31 24.53 -11.54 -4.09
CA ASP A 31 25.46 -12.00 -3.09
C ASP A 31 26.72 -12.53 -3.78
N ILE A 32 27.86 -11.85 -3.59
CA ILE A 32 29.13 -12.19 -4.24
C ILE A 32 30.09 -12.97 -3.32
N GLY A 33 29.64 -13.30 -2.11
CA GLY A 33 30.42 -14.08 -1.13
C GLY A 33 30.41 -13.48 0.25
N LYS A 34 31.29 -13.98 1.12
CA LYS A 34 31.46 -13.48 2.49
C LYS A 34 32.83 -12.82 2.65
N ASN A 35 32.92 -11.79 3.50
CA ASN A 35 34.17 -11.16 3.89
C ASN A 35 34.95 -12.05 4.89
N GLU A 36 36.14 -11.60 5.29
CA GLU A 36 37.00 -12.33 6.24
C GLU A 36 36.35 -12.50 7.63
N VAL A 37 35.37 -11.70 7.97
CA VAL A 37 34.63 -11.73 9.25
C VAL A 37 33.35 -12.59 9.15
N GLY A 38 32.98 -13.01 7.96
CA GLY A 38 31.81 -13.87 7.70
C GLY A 38 30.57 -13.12 7.18
N ASP A 39 30.61 -11.78 7.10
CA ASP A 39 29.46 -10.99 6.60
C ASP A 39 29.27 -11.18 5.10
N VAL A 40 28.01 -11.25 4.67
CA VAL A 40 27.64 -11.35 3.24
C VAL A 40 27.97 -10.05 2.51
N ILE A 41 28.76 -10.16 1.45
CA ILE A 41 29.07 -9.05 0.56
C ILE A 41 28.01 -9.03 -0.55
N LYS A 42 27.26 -7.91 -0.64
CA LYS A 42 26.27 -7.69 -1.68
C LYS A 42 26.77 -6.70 -2.71
N GLU A 43 26.80 -7.10 -3.97
CA GLU A 43 27.10 -6.21 -5.08
C GLU A 43 25.81 -5.66 -5.70
N ARG A 44 25.79 -4.36 -5.95
CA ARG A 44 24.73 -3.74 -6.74
C ARG A 44 25.19 -3.67 -8.19
N ARG A 45 24.51 -4.42 -9.05
CA ARG A 45 24.79 -4.45 -10.50
C ARG A 45 23.56 -4.13 -11.33
N ASN A 46 23.78 -3.85 -12.61
CA ASN A 46 22.72 -3.76 -13.59
C ASN A 46 22.24 -5.17 -13.93
N GLY A 47 21.01 -5.48 -13.54
CA GLY A 47 20.35 -6.74 -13.93
C GLY A 47 19.61 -6.62 -15.26
N ASN A 48 18.75 -7.58 -15.51
CA ASN A 48 17.86 -7.57 -16.67
C ASN A 48 16.83 -6.44 -16.55
N GLY A 49 16.20 -6.11 -17.67
CA GLY A 49 15.12 -5.14 -17.69
C GLY A 49 13.83 -5.65 -17.05
N ALA A 50 12.89 -4.76 -16.85
CA ALA A 50 11.55 -5.08 -16.41
C ALA A 50 10.51 -4.31 -17.22
N ARG A 51 9.30 -4.83 -17.29
CA ARG A 51 8.17 -4.20 -17.97
C ARG A 51 7.02 -4.03 -16.99
N VAL A 52 6.47 -2.83 -16.98
CA VAL A 52 5.29 -2.49 -16.21
C VAL A 52 4.26 -1.91 -17.18
N TYR A 53 3.10 -2.52 -17.25
CA TYR A 53 2.03 -2.05 -18.12
C TYR A 53 0.67 -2.28 -17.48
N GLY A 54 -0.29 -1.45 -17.84
CA GLY A 54 -1.60 -1.52 -17.23
C GLY A 54 -2.52 -0.38 -17.65
N ALA A 55 -3.55 -0.20 -16.83
CA ALA A 55 -4.50 0.89 -16.98
C ALA A 55 -4.86 1.50 -15.63
N ASN A 56 -5.07 2.80 -15.65
CA ASN A 56 -5.60 3.59 -14.55
C ASN A 56 -7.03 4.01 -14.86
N LEU A 57 -7.89 3.97 -13.86
CA LEU A 57 -9.22 4.53 -13.87
C LEU A 57 -9.32 5.55 -12.73
N ASP A 58 -9.63 6.79 -13.05
CA ASP A 58 -10.01 7.83 -12.09
C ASP A 58 -11.45 8.27 -12.36
N VAL A 59 -12.25 8.27 -11.28
CA VAL A 59 -13.64 8.74 -11.30
C VAL A 59 -13.82 9.78 -10.21
N LYS A 60 -14.35 10.93 -10.59
CA LYS A 60 -14.74 12.01 -9.68
C LYS A 60 -16.17 12.38 -9.92
N ILE A 61 -16.99 12.37 -8.90
CA ILE A 61 -18.40 12.75 -8.96
C ILE A 61 -18.68 13.73 -7.83
N ALA A 62 -19.30 14.84 -8.12
CA ALA A 62 -19.70 15.83 -7.13
C ALA A 62 -21.16 16.26 -7.33
N HIS A 63 -21.87 16.46 -6.24
CA HIS A 63 -23.20 17.09 -6.18
C HIS A 63 -23.09 18.41 -5.42
N GLY A 64 -22.88 19.49 -6.13
CA GLY A 64 -22.64 20.80 -5.54
C GLY A 64 -21.51 20.76 -4.49
N LYS A 65 -21.80 21.26 -3.30
CA LYS A 65 -20.90 21.18 -2.11
C LYS A 65 -21.32 20.11 -1.11
N GLU A 66 -22.42 19.42 -1.38
CA GLU A 66 -23.07 18.53 -0.42
C GLU A 66 -22.47 17.13 -0.40
N ALA A 67 -22.01 16.64 -1.55
CA ALA A 67 -21.44 15.30 -1.66
C ALA A 67 -20.35 15.24 -2.73
N GLN A 68 -19.28 14.51 -2.46
CA GLN A 68 -18.18 14.25 -3.39
C GLN A 68 -17.75 12.80 -3.27
N PHE A 69 -17.53 12.17 -4.41
CA PHE A 69 -16.97 10.82 -4.52
C PHE A 69 -15.76 10.84 -5.45
N GLN A 70 -14.69 10.18 -5.04
CA GLN A 70 -13.53 9.96 -5.87
C GLN A 70 -13.10 8.50 -5.76
N LEU A 71 -12.75 7.91 -6.88
CA LEU A 71 -12.20 6.55 -7.00
C LEU A 71 -10.98 6.62 -7.92
N GLY A 72 -9.86 6.06 -7.47
CA GLY A 72 -8.70 5.76 -8.30
C GLY A 72 -8.43 4.26 -8.24
N PHE A 73 -8.28 3.61 -9.40
CA PHE A 73 -8.00 2.17 -9.47
C PHE A 73 -6.97 1.89 -10.56
N THR A 74 -5.99 1.06 -10.23
CA THR A 74 -4.94 0.61 -11.16
C THR A 74 -4.98 -0.90 -11.31
N ALA A 75 -4.99 -1.36 -12.54
CA ALA A 75 -4.74 -2.74 -12.91
C ALA A 75 -3.43 -2.80 -13.71
N GLN A 76 -2.45 -3.54 -13.23
CA GLN A 76 -1.12 -3.58 -13.85
C GLN A 76 -0.51 -4.98 -13.86
N ARG A 77 0.52 -5.14 -14.68
CA ARG A 77 1.45 -6.28 -14.66
C ARG A 77 2.88 -5.77 -14.58
N SER A 78 3.62 -6.24 -13.59
CA SER A 78 5.02 -5.90 -13.36
C SER A 78 5.85 -7.17 -13.44
N ARG A 79 6.73 -7.25 -14.45
CA ARG A 79 7.51 -8.47 -14.76
C ARG A 79 8.93 -8.11 -15.16
N TYR A 80 9.88 -8.88 -14.67
CA TYR A 80 11.22 -8.91 -15.24
C TYR A 80 11.18 -9.50 -16.64
N THR A 81 12.08 -9.07 -17.52
CA THR A 81 12.20 -9.61 -18.89
C THR A 81 12.72 -11.05 -18.87
N HIS A 82 13.59 -11.36 -17.91
CA HIS A 82 14.09 -12.69 -17.60
C HIS A 82 13.84 -13.01 -16.14
N GLU A 83 14.00 -14.24 -15.74
CA GLU A 83 13.98 -14.58 -14.32
C GLU A 83 15.17 -13.95 -13.61
N GLU A 84 14.90 -13.31 -12.47
CA GLU A 84 15.91 -12.74 -11.60
C GLU A 84 16.04 -13.61 -10.35
N ALA A 85 17.27 -13.99 -10.05
CA ALA A 85 17.62 -14.62 -8.79
C ALA A 85 17.61 -13.55 -7.69
N TRP A 86 16.98 -13.84 -6.58
CA TRP A 86 16.92 -12.91 -5.44
C TRP A 86 17.57 -13.50 -4.18
N THR A 87 17.76 -14.82 -4.11
CA THR A 87 18.51 -15.53 -3.08
C THR A 87 18.83 -16.95 -3.53
N LYS A 88 19.61 -17.68 -2.73
CA LYS A 88 19.93 -19.11 -2.91
C LYS A 88 19.36 -19.94 -1.76
N VAL A 89 18.73 -21.05 -2.08
CA VAL A 89 18.23 -22.03 -1.12
C VAL A 89 18.84 -23.39 -1.47
N ASP A 90 19.53 -24.01 -0.53
CA ASP A 90 20.22 -25.31 -0.71
C ASP A 90 21.18 -25.33 -1.93
N GLY A 91 21.78 -24.17 -2.25
CA GLY A 91 22.70 -24.00 -3.38
C GLY A 91 22.03 -23.73 -4.73
N GLU A 92 20.70 -23.76 -4.81
CA GLU A 92 19.93 -23.43 -6.01
C GLU A 92 19.41 -21.99 -5.96
N ASP A 93 19.44 -21.30 -7.11
CA ASP A 93 18.92 -19.93 -7.24
C ASP A 93 17.40 -19.93 -7.13
N LEU A 94 16.86 -19.17 -6.19
CA LEU A 94 15.44 -18.91 -6.10
C LEU A 94 15.09 -17.73 -7.00
N THR A 95 14.43 -18.01 -8.12
CA THR A 95 14.18 -17.03 -9.18
C THR A 95 12.72 -16.62 -9.28
N THR A 96 12.46 -15.44 -9.80
CA THR A 96 11.11 -14.96 -10.10
C THR A 96 11.09 -14.03 -11.30
N LYS A 97 10.03 -14.13 -12.11
CA LYS A 97 9.68 -13.10 -13.11
C LYS A 97 8.80 -11.99 -12.55
N ARG A 98 8.12 -12.21 -11.42
CA ARG A 98 7.29 -11.18 -10.80
C ARG A 98 8.17 -10.20 -10.04
N MET A 99 7.90 -8.91 -10.20
CA MET A 99 8.55 -7.92 -9.35
C MET A 99 7.96 -8.01 -7.93
N PRO A 100 8.80 -8.19 -6.90
CA PRO A 100 8.33 -8.20 -5.53
C PRO A 100 7.71 -6.85 -5.12
N ARG A 101 6.82 -6.89 -4.13
CA ARG A 101 6.16 -5.70 -3.54
C ARG A 101 5.38 -4.85 -4.54
N THR A 102 4.92 -5.47 -5.63
CA THR A 102 4.16 -4.82 -6.69
C THR A 102 2.82 -5.54 -6.86
N PRO A 103 1.73 -5.03 -6.30
CA PRO A 103 0.40 -5.61 -6.49
C PRO A 103 -0.08 -5.43 -7.93
N ASP A 104 -0.76 -6.45 -8.47
CA ASP A 104 -1.35 -6.38 -9.81
C ASP A 104 -2.60 -5.46 -9.84
N TYR A 105 -3.25 -5.26 -8.68
CA TYR A 105 -4.44 -4.42 -8.51
C TYR A 105 -4.32 -3.60 -7.24
N TYR A 106 -4.57 -2.31 -7.33
CA TYR A 106 -4.65 -1.44 -6.17
C TYR A 106 -5.49 -0.20 -6.47
N GLY A 107 -5.95 0.46 -5.44
CA GLY A 107 -6.74 1.65 -5.63
C GLY A 107 -7.18 2.27 -4.32
N TYR A 108 -7.89 3.36 -4.45
CA TYR A 108 -8.49 4.05 -3.32
C TYR A 108 -9.83 4.64 -3.69
N PHE A 109 -10.64 4.91 -2.70
CA PHE A 109 -11.81 5.75 -2.86
C PHE A 109 -11.97 6.69 -1.67
N THR A 110 -12.62 7.80 -1.94
CA THR A 110 -13.06 8.73 -0.90
C THR A 110 -14.48 9.17 -1.19
N PHE A 111 -15.28 9.20 -0.16
CA PHE A 111 -16.60 9.80 -0.18
C PHE A 111 -16.70 10.80 0.95
N SER A 112 -17.11 12.01 0.65
CA SER A 112 -17.39 13.04 1.65
C SER A 112 -18.76 13.66 1.40
N SER A 113 -19.46 13.95 2.47
CA SER A 113 -20.78 14.56 2.42
C SER A 113 -21.03 15.47 3.60
N ALA A 114 -21.70 16.58 3.33
CA ALA A 114 -22.22 17.51 4.32
C ALA A 114 -23.75 17.56 4.20
N PRO A 115 -24.47 16.49 4.61
CA PRO A 115 -25.91 16.34 4.35
C PRO A 115 -26.75 17.33 5.13
N VAL A 116 -26.25 17.84 6.25
CA VAL A 116 -26.91 18.83 7.08
C VAL A 116 -25.89 19.86 7.58
N LYS A 117 -26.40 21.03 7.96
CA LYS A 117 -25.58 22.12 8.48
C LYS A 117 -24.74 21.65 9.68
N ASN A 118 -23.47 22.03 9.68
CA ASN A 118 -22.49 21.75 10.74
C ASN A 118 -22.10 20.27 10.93
N PHE A 119 -22.54 19.38 10.06
CA PHE A 119 -22.17 17.97 10.12
C PHE A 119 -21.50 17.54 8.80
N ASP A 120 -20.31 16.99 8.91
CA ASP A 120 -19.55 16.41 7.79
C ASP A 120 -19.28 14.94 8.07
N PHE A 121 -19.41 14.13 7.02
CA PHE A 121 -19.11 12.71 7.01
C PHE A 121 -18.05 12.43 5.94
N SER A 122 -17.08 11.61 6.25
CA SER A 122 -16.10 11.12 5.30
C SER A 122 -15.90 9.61 5.44
N LEU A 123 -15.91 8.93 4.32
CA LEU A 123 -15.54 7.52 4.18
C LEU A 123 -14.40 7.43 3.19
N SER A 124 -13.33 6.75 3.56
CA SER A 124 -12.21 6.49 2.63
C SER A 124 -11.75 5.05 2.74
N GLY A 125 -11.27 4.51 1.64
CA GLY A 125 -10.73 3.15 1.59
C GLY A 125 -9.53 3.07 0.67
N THR A 126 -8.58 2.22 1.05
CA THR A 126 -7.42 1.86 0.23
C THR A 126 -7.42 0.35 0.05
N TYR A 127 -7.45 -0.09 -1.20
CA TYR A 127 -7.34 -1.49 -1.58
C TYR A 127 -5.93 -1.79 -2.08
N THR A 128 -5.31 -2.83 -1.55
CA THR A 128 -4.04 -3.38 -2.02
C THR A 128 -4.24 -4.86 -2.32
N GLY A 129 -4.07 -5.24 -3.58
CA GLY A 129 -4.17 -6.62 -4.03
C GLY A 129 -3.01 -7.48 -3.56
N LYS A 130 -3.09 -8.77 -3.85
CA LYS A 130 -2.03 -9.73 -3.55
C LYS A 130 -0.75 -9.39 -4.29
N MET A 131 0.37 -9.55 -3.62
CA MET A 131 1.71 -9.41 -4.20
C MET A 131 2.63 -10.52 -3.67
N ILE A 132 3.83 -10.63 -4.22
CA ILE A 132 4.89 -11.46 -3.65
C ILE A 132 5.85 -10.58 -2.86
N VAL A 133 6.36 -11.11 -1.76
CA VAL A 133 7.38 -10.46 -0.94
C VAL A 133 8.45 -11.46 -0.55
N PRO A 134 9.73 -11.08 -0.61
CA PRO A 134 10.80 -11.94 -0.11
C PRO A 134 10.72 -12.01 1.42
N HIS A 135 11.05 -13.18 1.97
CA HIS A 135 11.15 -13.46 3.39
C HIS A 135 12.46 -14.22 3.60
N TYR A 136 13.40 -13.60 4.30
CA TYR A 136 14.75 -14.10 4.46
C TYR A 136 14.92 -14.79 5.82
N ALA A 137 15.49 -15.98 5.80
CA ALA A 137 15.91 -16.67 7.02
C ALA A 137 17.16 -15.97 7.61
N PRO A 138 17.32 -15.96 8.93
CA PRO A 138 18.52 -15.39 9.54
C PRO A 138 19.75 -16.27 9.22
N GLU A 139 20.81 -15.68 8.73
CA GLU A 139 22.05 -16.38 8.36
C GLU A 139 22.91 -16.75 9.58
N ASP A 140 22.86 -15.94 10.65
CA ASP A 140 23.77 -16.02 11.79
C ASP A 140 23.06 -16.39 13.11
N ALA A 141 21.89 -17.06 13.03
CA ALA A 141 21.19 -17.47 14.24
C ALA A 141 21.93 -18.64 14.91
N PRO A 142 22.22 -18.53 16.23
CA PRO A 142 22.82 -19.65 16.97
C PRO A 142 21.93 -20.89 16.98
N GLU A 143 22.55 -22.05 17.12
CA GLU A 143 21.81 -23.30 17.24
C GLU A 143 20.80 -23.26 18.41
N GLY A 144 19.53 -23.57 18.12
CA GLY A 144 18.42 -23.50 19.07
C GLY A 144 17.81 -22.11 19.26
N ALA A 145 18.28 -21.06 18.54
CA ALA A 145 17.64 -19.77 18.53
C ALA A 145 16.24 -19.85 17.87
N PHE A 146 15.34 -19.00 18.36
CA PHE A 146 14.01 -18.87 17.74
C PHE A 146 14.11 -18.12 16.42
N CYS A 147 13.76 -18.81 15.33
CA CYS A 147 13.66 -18.25 13.99
C CYS A 147 12.23 -18.45 13.45
N ASN A 148 11.69 -17.43 12.78
CA ASN A 148 10.34 -17.51 12.22
C ASN A 148 10.30 -18.43 10.99
N ILE A 149 11.39 -18.45 10.22
CA ILE A 149 11.63 -19.37 9.09
C ILE A 149 13.06 -19.89 9.12
N THR A 150 13.30 -21.02 8.48
CA THR A 150 14.61 -21.69 8.44
C THR A 150 15.27 -21.67 7.06
N SER A 151 14.56 -21.21 6.04
CA SER A 151 15.07 -21.05 4.67
C SER A 151 14.37 -19.88 3.99
N ASP A 152 15.06 -19.21 3.11
CA ASP A 152 14.52 -18.09 2.33
C ASP A 152 13.36 -18.55 1.44
N ARG A 153 12.37 -17.71 1.31
CA ARG A 153 11.21 -18.02 0.47
C ARG A 153 10.49 -16.78 -0.03
N MET A 154 9.70 -16.95 -1.10
CA MET A 154 8.83 -15.92 -1.64
C MET A 154 7.41 -16.14 -1.12
N GLU A 155 6.93 -15.22 -0.28
CA GLU A 155 5.59 -15.28 0.29
C GLU A 155 4.56 -14.58 -0.59
N HIS A 156 3.33 -15.10 -0.56
CA HIS A 156 2.18 -14.47 -1.20
C HIS A 156 1.36 -13.72 -0.15
N THR A 157 1.30 -12.41 -0.25
CA THR A 157 0.52 -11.60 0.69
C THR A 157 -0.99 -11.81 0.48
N PRO A 158 -1.80 -11.68 1.54
CA PRO A 158 -3.24 -11.49 1.37
C PRO A 158 -3.52 -10.14 0.68
N GLN A 159 -4.76 -9.94 0.28
CA GLN A 159 -5.25 -8.62 -0.12
C GLN A 159 -5.70 -7.84 1.11
N PHE A 160 -5.63 -6.51 1.05
CA PHE A 160 -6.02 -5.62 2.14
C PHE A 160 -7.05 -4.60 1.66
N LEU A 161 -8.02 -4.33 2.52
CA LEU A 161 -8.91 -3.19 2.40
C LEU A 161 -8.86 -2.40 3.72
N ASP A 162 -8.14 -1.28 3.70
CA ASP A 162 -8.10 -0.32 4.80
C ASP A 162 -9.25 0.68 4.63
N LEU A 163 -10.28 0.53 5.45
CA LEU A 163 -11.49 1.36 5.43
C LEU A 163 -11.53 2.27 6.65
N ASN A 164 -11.78 3.56 6.42
CA ASN A 164 -11.74 4.61 7.42
C ASN A 164 -13.02 5.45 7.38
N VAL A 165 -13.55 5.79 8.54
CA VAL A 165 -14.69 6.70 8.71
C VAL A 165 -14.30 7.86 9.61
N LYS A 166 -14.70 9.06 9.21
CA LYS A 166 -14.54 10.28 9.99
C LYS A 166 -15.86 11.05 10.02
N LEU A 167 -16.21 11.51 11.21
CA LEU A 167 -17.36 12.36 11.48
C LEU A 167 -16.88 13.68 12.08
N ASN A 168 -17.41 14.78 11.62
CA ASN A 168 -17.15 16.09 12.19
C ASN A 168 -18.48 16.75 12.52
N TYR A 169 -18.56 17.37 13.70
CA TYR A 169 -19.69 18.21 14.06
C TYR A 169 -19.19 19.53 14.59
N THR A 170 -19.74 20.64 14.05
CA THR A 170 -19.33 22.01 14.40
C THR A 170 -20.39 22.68 15.28
N PHE A 171 -20.04 22.93 16.52
CA PHE A 171 -20.83 23.74 17.44
C PHE A 171 -20.51 25.22 17.22
N VAL A 172 -21.52 26.03 17.05
CA VAL A 172 -21.39 27.50 17.07
C VAL A 172 -21.60 27.95 18.48
N LEU A 173 -20.55 28.35 19.19
CA LEU A 173 -20.59 28.75 20.59
C LEU A 173 -20.93 30.25 20.74
N HIS A 174 -20.40 31.07 19.82
CA HIS A 174 -20.63 32.52 19.75
C HIS A 174 -20.42 32.97 18.31
N ASP A 175 -20.79 34.19 17.96
CA ASP A 175 -20.76 34.72 16.59
C ASP A 175 -19.41 34.50 15.85
N HIS A 176 -18.32 34.47 16.61
CA HIS A 176 -16.97 34.31 16.08
C HIS A 176 -16.24 33.07 16.60
N ILE A 177 -16.84 32.23 17.45
CA ILE A 177 -16.18 31.08 18.04
C ILE A 177 -16.95 29.80 17.69
N LYS A 178 -16.27 28.89 17.00
CA LYS A 178 -16.79 27.58 16.66
C LYS A 178 -15.91 26.50 17.26
N LEU A 179 -16.53 25.46 17.78
CA LEU A 179 -15.86 24.25 18.26
C LEU A 179 -16.26 23.10 17.36
N GLN A 180 -15.28 22.49 16.66
CA GLN A 180 -15.52 21.30 15.87
C GLN A 180 -15.02 20.07 16.63
N LEU A 181 -15.93 19.13 16.83
CA LEU A 181 -15.63 17.78 17.31
C LEU A 181 -15.32 16.89 16.09
N ASN A 182 -14.17 16.22 16.12
CA ASN A 182 -13.77 15.25 15.12
C ASN A 182 -13.70 13.87 15.77
N THR A 183 -14.32 12.86 15.19
CA THR A 183 -14.21 11.49 15.66
C THR A 183 -14.24 10.52 14.50
N GLY A 184 -13.72 9.33 14.71
CA GLY A 184 -13.75 8.32 13.68
C GLY A 184 -13.03 7.03 14.04
N VAL A 185 -13.00 6.15 13.04
CA VAL A 185 -12.36 4.85 13.12
C VAL A 185 -11.48 4.67 11.90
N GLN A 186 -10.23 4.36 12.11
CA GLN A 186 -9.29 3.94 11.06
C GLN A 186 -9.21 2.42 11.04
N ASN A 187 -9.00 1.86 9.85
CA ASN A 187 -8.88 0.43 9.61
C ASN A 187 -10.03 -0.37 10.26
N ILE A 188 -11.28 -0.06 9.86
CA ILE A 188 -12.51 -0.64 10.44
C ILE A 188 -12.49 -2.16 10.41
N PHE A 189 -11.94 -2.77 9.35
CA PHE A 189 -11.86 -4.23 9.21
C PHE A 189 -10.71 -4.85 9.97
N ASN A 190 -9.87 -4.04 10.63
CA ASN A 190 -8.70 -4.52 11.35
C ASN A 190 -7.76 -5.36 10.46
N CYS A 191 -7.58 -4.91 9.22
CA CYS A 191 -6.70 -5.54 8.23
C CYS A 191 -5.27 -5.06 8.44
N PHE A 192 -4.38 -5.92 8.90
CA PHE A 192 -2.94 -5.66 9.03
C PHE A 192 -2.17 -6.96 8.89
N GLN A 193 -0.87 -6.88 8.71
CA GLN A 193 -0.01 -8.04 8.67
C GLN A 193 -0.03 -8.77 10.02
N LYS A 194 -0.43 -10.06 10.01
CA LYS A 194 -0.57 -10.87 11.23
C LYS A 194 0.63 -11.77 11.48
N ASP A 195 1.42 -12.01 10.47
CA ASP A 195 2.56 -12.90 10.42
C ASP A 195 3.91 -12.14 10.43
N LEU A 196 3.92 -10.96 11.07
CA LEU A 196 5.15 -10.22 11.33
C LEU A 196 6.14 -11.10 12.10
N ASP A 197 7.37 -11.14 11.63
CA ASP A 197 8.45 -11.82 12.31
C ASP A 197 8.71 -11.26 13.71
N LYS A 198 9.07 -12.13 14.62
CA LYS A 198 9.30 -11.82 16.03
C LYS A 198 10.70 -12.27 16.45
N GLY A 199 11.17 -11.67 17.54
CA GLY A 199 12.44 -12.04 18.14
C GLY A 199 13.62 -11.26 17.58
N GLU A 200 14.79 -11.63 18.07
CA GLU A 200 16.07 -10.99 17.74
C GLU A 200 16.47 -11.26 16.29
N PHE A 201 16.26 -12.50 15.84
CA PHE A 201 16.63 -13.00 14.50
C PHE A 201 15.48 -12.90 13.50
N ARG A 202 14.65 -11.86 13.60
CA ARG A 202 13.56 -11.59 12.66
C ARG A 202 14.05 -10.99 11.35
N ASP A 203 13.40 -11.30 10.24
CA ASP A 203 13.54 -10.49 9.03
C ASP A 203 12.80 -9.15 9.19
N ALA A 204 13.53 -8.09 9.50
CA ALA A 204 12.98 -6.74 9.59
C ALA A 204 12.48 -6.20 8.24
N GLY A 205 12.89 -6.82 7.13
CA GLY A 205 12.43 -6.52 5.78
C GLY A 205 11.09 -7.19 5.41
N TYR A 206 10.68 -8.21 6.16
CA TYR A 206 9.41 -8.92 5.93
C TYR A 206 8.23 -8.12 6.48
N PHE A 207 7.90 -7.08 5.74
CA PHE A 207 6.87 -6.13 6.12
C PHE A 207 5.99 -5.76 4.91
N TYR A 208 4.67 -5.82 5.06
CA TYR A 208 3.68 -5.54 4.02
C TYR A 208 2.31 -5.18 4.59
N GLY A 209 1.47 -4.53 3.80
CA GLY A 209 0.09 -4.17 4.17
C GLY A 209 -0.03 -2.99 5.14
N PRO A 210 -1.22 -2.74 5.67
CA PRO A 210 -1.47 -1.68 6.65
C PRO A 210 -0.65 -1.89 7.92
N THR A 211 -0.07 -0.81 8.42
CA THR A 211 0.86 -0.84 9.57
C THR A 211 0.17 -0.74 10.92
N GLN A 212 -1.06 -0.21 10.93
CA GLN A 212 -1.79 0.05 12.16
C GLN A 212 -3.05 -0.78 12.24
N PRO A 213 -3.35 -1.38 13.40
CA PRO A 213 -4.62 -2.03 13.64
C PRO A 213 -5.76 -0.99 13.70
N ARG A 214 -7.00 -1.49 13.88
CA ARG A 214 -8.14 -0.61 14.09
C ARG A 214 -7.87 0.39 15.19
N THR A 215 -8.05 1.67 14.87
CA THR A 215 -7.78 2.79 15.77
C THR A 215 -8.99 3.71 15.84
N PHE A 216 -9.43 4.02 17.06
CA PHE A 216 -10.46 5.02 17.32
C PHE A 216 -9.78 6.34 17.67
N PHE A 217 -10.31 7.45 17.18
CA PHE A 217 -9.79 8.77 17.51
C PHE A 217 -10.89 9.75 17.82
N ILE A 218 -10.58 10.72 18.66
CA ILE A 218 -11.39 11.89 18.97
C ILE A 218 -10.48 13.11 19.04
N GLY A 219 -10.95 14.22 18.52
CA GLY A 219 -10.19 15.47 18.52
C GLY A 219 -11.12 16.68 18.51
N PHE A 220 -10.57 17.82 18.88
CA PHE A 220 -11.27 19.11 18.93
C PHE A 220 -10.47 20.15 18.15
N LYS A 221 -11.20 21.02 17.44
CA LYS A 221 -10.64 22.16 16.73
C LYS A 221 -11.45 23.41 17.08
N ILE A 222 -10.76 24.44 17.57
CA ILE A 222 -11.34 25.75 17.81
C ILE A 222 -11.09 26.61 16.59
N MET A 223 -12.11 27.28 16.09
CA MET A 223 -12.04 28.13 14.90
C MET A 223 -12.68 29.48 15.23
N ASN A 224 -12.10 30.53 14.70
CA ASN A 224 -12.60 31.91 14.78
C ASN A 224 -13.06 32.36 13.39
#